data_fc2802b8237a5b12c81aba5449a991a0
#
_entry.id   fc2802b8237a5b12c81aba5449a991a0
#
_cell.length_a   1.000
_cell.length_b   1.000
_cell.length_c   1.000
_cell.angle_alpha   90.00
_cell.angle_beta   90.00
_cell.angle_gamma   90.00
#
_symmetry.space_group_name_H-M   'P 1'
#
loop_
_entity.id
_entity.type
_entity.pdbx_description
1 polymer ?
#
loop_
_entity_poly.entity_id
_entity_poly.type
_entity_poly.pdbx_seq_one_letter_code
_entity_poly.pdbx_strand_id
1 'polypeptide(L)'
;MKLQGTATLHGDRERVFGALTDPAVLARCIPGCGSLELTGPDSYAMTVSAGVGAIRGRYDGQVRLTDLVRPEGYVMNASGAGGAGTVDATCRIDLVADGELTQLSYSADANVGGPVAGVGQRMISAVAKRMADQFFSAVDDELTGATAPLQPAGAADDAASSAVAGTQAATTYLPAPRRNELFPTDARPVLLAGVGGAVIALLGAAVGGWLARRGR
;
A
#
# COMPACT_ATOMS: atom_id res chain seq x y z
N MET A 1 -14.83 -12.46 -3.21
CA MET A 1 -15.19 -11.77 -4.46
C MET A 1 -14.10 -11.96 -5.48
N LYS A 2 -14.46 -11.99 -6.78
CA LYS A 2 -13.45 -12.15 -7.84
C LYS A 2 -13.25 -10.84 -8.58
N LEU A 3 -12.01 -10.49 -8.86
CA LEU A 3 -11.57 -9.32 -9.61
C LEU A 3 -10.57 -9.78 -10.66
N GLN A 4 -10.67 -9.21 -11.85
CA GLN A 4 -9.71 -9.44 -12.92
C GLN A 4 -9.56 -8.20 -13.76
N GLY A 5 -8.42 -8.02 -14.38
CA GLY A 5 -8.16 -6.91 -15.28
C GLY A 5 -6.84 -7.05 -15.99
N THR A 6 -6.57 -6.08 -16.83
CA THR A 6 -5.33 -5.95 -17.60
C THR A 6 -4.82 -4.52 -17.52
N ALA A 7 -3.52 -4.34 -17.67
CA ALA A 7 -2.88 -3.05 -17.82
C ALA A 7 -1.75 -3.16 -18.87
N THR A 8 -1.52 -2.09 -19.60
CA THR A 8 -0.37 -1.96 -20.49
C THR A 8 0.63 -1.04 -19.83
N LEU A 9 1.89 -1.47 -19.70
CA LEU A 9 2.95 -0.74 -19.01
C LEU A 9 4.12 -0.49 -19.99
N HIS A 10 4.69 0.71 -19.95
CA HIS A 10 5.81 1.13 -20.76
C HIS A 10 7.13 0.60 -20.17
N GLY A 11 7.69 -0.41 -20.81
CA GLY A 11 8.94 -1.04 -20.44
C GLY A 11 8.95 -2.54 -20.76
N ASP A 12 10.14 -3.09 -20.85
CA ASP A 12 10.31 -4.53 -21.00
C ASP A 12 9.88 -5.27 -19.73
N ARG A 13 9.60 -6.57 -19.85
CA ARG A 13 9.10 -7.40 -18.74
C ARG A 13 10.01 -7.38 -17.51
N GLU A 14 11.33 -7.35 -17.72
CA GLU A 14 12.28 -7.38 -16.61
C GLU A 14 12.19 -6.11 -15.78
N ARG A 15 12.11 -4.96 -16.44
CA ARG A 15 11.95 -3.66 -15.81
C ARG A 15 10.61 -3.52 -15.11
N VAL A 16 9.53 -3.97 -15.76
CA VAL A 16 8.19 -3.97 -15.16
C VAL A 16 8.13 -4.88 -13.94
N PHE A 17 8.66 -6.10 -14.04
CA PHE A 17 8.73 -7.04 -12.91
C PHE A 17 9.53 -6.43 -11.75
N GLY A 18 10.69 -5.81 -12.06
CA GLY A 18 11.48 -5.10 -11.05
C GLY A 18 10.70 -4.01 -10.33
N ALA A 19 9.99 -3.15 -11.06
CA ALA A 19 9.18 -2.08 -10.47
C ALA A 19 8.04 -2.63 -9.59
N LEU A 20 7.40 -3.71 -10.00
CA LEU A 20 6.30 -4.35 -9.25
C LEU A 20 6.76 -5.12 -8.00
N THR A 21 8.05 -5.33 -7.84
CA THR A 21 8.64 -6.01 -6.67
C THR A 21 9.58 -5.12 -5.86
N ASP A 22 9.82 -3.88 -6.29
CA ASP A 22 10.63 -2.91 -5.56
C ASP A 22 9.82 -2.19 -4.49
N PRO A 23 10.13 -2.33 -3.19
CA PRO A 23 9.39 -1.68 -2.12
C PRO A 23 9.40 -0.14 -2.21
N ALA A 24 10.44 0.48 -2.77
CA ALA A 24 10.50 1.92 -2.93
C ALA A 24 9.52 2.43 -4.00
N VAL A 25 9.39 1.69 -5.09
CA VAL A 25 8.38 1.96 -6.14
C VAL A 25 6.98 1.71 -5.60
N LEU A 26 6.75 0.56 -4.97
CA LEU A 26 5.46 0.19 -4.39
C LEU A 26 4.95 1.22 -3.39
N ALA A 27 5.80 1.73 -2.49
CA ALA A 27 5.42 2.74 -1.51
C ALA A 27 4.90 4.04 -2.15
N ARG A 28 5.43 4.41 -3.33
CA ARG A 28 5.00 5.60 -4.08
C ARG A 28 3.75 5.36 -4.92
N CYS A 29 3.58 4.14 -5.45
CA CYS A 29 2.52 3.84 -6.41
C CYS A 29 1.23 3.36 -5.74
N ILE A 30 1.28 2.73 -4.55
CA ILE A 30 0.09 2.22 -3.89
C ILE A 30 -0.78 3.38 -3.38
N PRO A 31 -2.04 3.51 -3.84
CA PRO A 31 -2.92 4.59 -3.42
C PRO A 31 -3.21 4.52 -1.91
N GLY A 32 -2.97 5.63 -1.20
CA GLY A 32 -3.22 5.70 0.24
C GLY A 32 -2.18 4.96 1.11
N CYS A 33 -1.04 4.57 0.55
CA CYS A 33 0.06 3.98 1.30
C CYS A 33 0.59 4.97 2.33
N GLY A 34 0.57 4.58 3.60
CA GLY A 34 1.12 5.35 4.72
C GLY A 34 2.54 4.90 5.08
N SER A 35 2.79 3.59 5.02
CA SER A 35 4.11 2.98 5.18
C SER A 35 4.18 1.65 4.46
N LEU A 36 5.36 1.24 4.03
CA LEU A 36 5.66 -0.07 3.49
C LEU A 36 7.05 -0.49 3.97
N GLU A 37 7.14 -1.66 4.58
CA GLU A 37 8.35 -2.19 5.18
C GLU A 37 8.60 -3.60 4.67
N LEU A 38 9.84 -3.90 4.29
CA LEU A 38 10.27 -5.24 3.95
C LEU A 38 10.48 -6.02 5.25
N THR A 39 9.70 -7.08 5.48
CA THR A 39 9.75 -7.91 6.71
C THR A 39 10.48 -9.22 6.50
N GLY A 40 10.82 -9.56 5.26
CA GLY A 40 11.56 -10.76 4.90
C GLY A 40 11.66 -10.90 3.38
N PRO A 41 12.29 -11.95 2.87
CA PRO A 41 12.29 -12.21 1.44
C PRO A 41 10.85 -12.23 0.92
N ASP A 42 10.58 -11.40 -0.09
CA ASP A 42 9.28 -11.30 -0.76
C ASP A 42 8.08 -11.08 0.19
N SER A 43 8.33 -10.45 1.34
CA SER A 43 7.32 -10.22 2.38
C SER A 43 7.35 -8.77 2.85
N TYR A 44 6.17 -8.15 2.91
CA TYR A 44 6.00 -6.73 3.23
C TYR A 44 4.95 -6.55 4.31
N ALA A 45 5.22 -5.63 5.24
CA ALA A 45 4.20 -5.05 6.10
C ALA A 45 3.86 -3.65 5.59
N MET A 46 2.59 -3.29 5.59
CA MET A 46 2.15 -2.01 5.07
C MET A 46 0.98 -1.43 5.84
N THR A 47 0.85 -0.12 5.80
CA THR A 47 -0.33 0.58 6.26
C THR A 47 -0.96 1.32 5.09
N VAL A 48 -2.25 1.10 4.86
CA VAL A 48 -3.00 1.74 3.78
C VAL A 48 -4.25 2.41 4.31
N SER A 49 -4.51 3.63 3.86
CA SER A 49 -5.77 4.33 4.07
C SER A 49 -6.69 4.11 2.87
N ALA A 50 -7.83 3.48 3.09
CA ALA A 50 -8.79 3.18 2.03
C ALA A 50 -10.22 3.45 2.48
N GLY A 51 -11.13 3.63 1.51
CA GLY A 51 -12.53 3.86 1.81
C GLY A 51 -13.47 3.39 0.72
N VAL A 52 -14.66 2.94 1.14
CA VAL A 52 -15.75 2.54 0.27
C VAL A 52 -17.01 3.29 0.70
N GLY A 53 -17.47 4.20 -0.15
CA GLY A 53 -18.60 5.09 0.17
C GLY A 53 -18.28 5.99 1.38
N ALA A 54 -19.12 5.93 2.40
CA ALA A 54 -18.94 6.68 3.65
C ALA A 54 -17.99 5.99 4.63
N ILE A 55 -17.66 4.72 4.43
CA ILE A 55 -16.80 3.95 5.32
C ILE A 55 -15.36 4.17 4.89
N ARG A 56 -14.56 4.75 5.77
CA ARG A 56 -13.12 4.96 5.58
C ARG A 56 -12.37 4.35 6.76
N GLY A 57 -11.18 3.83 6.50
CA GLY A 57 -10.35 3.24 7.52
C GLY A 57 -8.88 3.21 7.14
N ARG A 58 -8.06 3.05 8.16
CA ARG A 58 -6.67 2.67 8.05
C ARG A 58 -6.60 1.16 8.27
N TYR A 59 -5.85 0.50 7.43
CA TYR A 59 -5.64 -0.94 7.47
C TYR A 59 -4.16 -1.22 7.63
N ASP A 60 -3.83 -2.05 8.59
CA ASP A 60 -2.50 -2.64 8.71
C ASP A 60 -2.53 -3.98 8.00
N GLY A 61 -1.62 -4.17 7.05
CA GLY A 61 -1.62 -5.30 6.13
C GLY A 61 -0.27 -5.98 6.04
N GLN A 62 -0.31 -7.21 5.60
CA GLN A 62 0.84 -8.01 5.23
C GLN A 62 0.66 -8.53 3.81
N VAL A 63 1.73 -8.54 3.06
CA VAL A 63 1.78 -9.06 1.69
C VAL A 63 2.95 -10.02 1.58
N ARG A 64 2.71 -11.17 0.93
CA ARG A 64 3.74 -12.14 0.59
C ARG A 64 3.63 -12.48 -0.89
N LEU A 65 4.76 -12.43 -1.58
CA LEU A 65 4.86 -12.92 -2.95
C LEU A 65 5.33 -14.37 -2.93
N THR A 66 4.68 -15.20 -3.73
CA THR A 66 4.99 -16.62 -3.93
C THR A 66 4.97 -16.95 -5.42
N ASP A 67 5.47 -18.13 -5.76
CA ASP A 67 5.49 -18.61 -7.16
C ASP A 67 6.12 -17.58 -8.13
N LEU A 68 7.20 -16.92 -7.68
CA LEU A 68 7.90 -15.93 -8.48
C LEU A 68 8.62 -16.62 -9.65
N VAL A 69 8.16 -16.34 -10.86
CA VAL A 69 8.78 -16.75 -12.12
C VAL A 69 9.23 -15.49 -12.85
N ARG A 70 10.45 -15.06 -12.59
CA ARG A 70 11.00 -13.84 -13.17
C ARG A 70 11.35 -14.01 -14.64
N PRO A 71 10.95 -13.09 -15.52
CA PRO A 71 10.08 -11.93 -15.34
C PRO A 71 8.61 -12.19 -15.72
N GLU A 72 8.11 -13.41 -15.63
CA GLU A 72 6.82 -13.83 -16.20
C GLU A 72 5.63 -13.53 -15.28
N GLY A 73 5.81 -13.61 -13.95
CA GLY A 73 4.73 -13.33 -13.01
C GLY A 73 4.99 -13.87 -11.61
N TYR A 74 3.96 -13.73 -10.76
CA TYR A 74 3.98 -14.21 -9.38
C TYR A 74 2.57 -14.28 -8.80
N VAL A 75 2.44 -14.89 -7.63
CA VAL A 75 1.22 -14.88 -6.82
C VAL A 75 1.44 -13.99 -5.61
N MET A 76 0.54 -13.03 -5.39
CA MET A 76 0.53 -12.15 -4.23
C MET A 76 -0.56 -12.63 -3.26
N ASN A 77 -0.17 -12.89 -2.02
CA ASN A 77 -1.09 -13.16 -0.91
C ASN A 77 -1.08 -11.95 0.01
N ALA A 78 -2.22 -11.34 0.21
CA ALA A 78 -2.38 -10.14 1.02
C ALA A 78 -3.44 -10.33 2.09
N SER A 79 -3.15 -9.87 3.30
CA SER A 79 -4.13 -9.78 4.39
C SER A 79 -4.06 -8.41 5.03
N GLY A 80 -5.18 -7.91 5.51
CA GLY A 80 -5.25 -6.61 6.14
C GLY A 80 -6.41 -6.51 7.13
N ALA A 81 -6.20 -5.76 8.20
CA ALA A 81 -7.20 -5.50 9.22
C ALA A 81 -7.21 -4.03 9.64
N GLY A 82 -8.37 -3.50 9.95
CA GLY A 82 -8.57 -2.14 10.42
C GLY A 82 -9.93 -1.94 11.06
N GLY A 83 -10.19 -0.73 11.55
CA GLY A 83 -11.48 -0.41 12.19
C GLY A 83 -12.71 -0.58 11.29
N ALA A 84 -12.53 -0.55 9.98
CA ALA A 84 -13.61 -0.72 9.01
C ALA A 84 -13.81 -2.18 8.57
N GLY A 85 -12.93 -3.12 8.95
CA GLY A 85 -13.07 -4.54 8.65
C GLY A 85 -11.74 -5.23 8.31
N THR A 86 -11.85 -6.39 7.68
CA THR A 86 -10.73 -7.23 7.27
C THR A 86 -10.78 -7.52 5.78
N VAL A 87 -9.62 -7.77 5.19
CA VAL A 87 -9.47 -8.19 3.79
C VAL A 87 -8.42 -9.28 3.73
N ASP A 88 -8.74 -10.37 3.04
CA ASP A 88 -7.82 -11.43 2.66
C ASP A 88 -7.93 -11.65 1.16
N ALA A 89 -6.82 -11.63 0.45
CA ALA A 89 -6.81 -11.73 -1.01
C ALA A 89 -5.63 -12.55 -1.51
N THR A 90 -5.89 -13.35 -2.55
CA THR A 90 -4.85 -13.97 -3.37
C THR A 90 -4.99 -13.43 -4.78
N CYS A 91 -3.91 -12.90 -5.33
CA CYS A 91 -3.86 -12.31 -6.66
C CYS A 91 -2.73 -12.92 -7.48
N ARG A 92 -3.07 -13.49 -8.63
CA ARG A 92 -2.11 -13.93 -9.64
C ARG A 92 -1.83 -12.79 -10.61
N ILE A 93 -0.57 -12.54 -10.89
CA ILE A 93 -0.08 -11.54 -11.82
C ILE A 93 0.72 -12.26 -12.89
N ASP A 94 0.40 -12.03 -14.16
CA ASP A 94 1.09 -12.57 -15.31
C ASP A 94 1.51 -11.42 -16.25
N LEU A 95 2.75 -11.45 -16.74
CA LEU A 95 3.37 -10.45 -17.61
C LEU A 95 3.73 -11.06 -18.97
N VAL A 96 3.29 -10.43 -20.03
CA VAL A 96 3.56 -10.84 -21.40
C VAL A 96 4.24 -9.69 -22.15
N ALA A 97 5.36 -9.97 -22.83
CA ALA A 97 6.05 -8.96 -23.64
C ALA A 97 5.22 -8.62 -24.89
N ASP A 98 5.16 -7.33 -25.21
CA ASP A 98 4.50 -6.78 -26.38
C ASP A 98 5.39 -5.66 -26.97
N GLY A 99 6.46 -6.06 -27.66
CA GLY A 99 7.49 -5.14 -28.15
C GLY A 99 8.23 -4.44 -27.00
N GLU A 100 8.17 -3.12 -26.96
CA GLU A 100 8.73 -2.29 -25.89
C GLU A 100 7.75 -2.10 -24.70
N LEU A 101 6.56 -2.70 -24.81
CA LEU A 101 5.53 -2.66 -23.77
C LEU A 101 5.43 -4.03 -23.09
N THR A 102 4.80 -4.02 -21.93
CA THR A 102 4.43 -5.23 -21.21
C THR A 102 2.93 -5.22 -20.95
N GLN A 103 2.26 -6.27 -21.39
CA GLN A 103 0.88 -6.54 -21.05
C GLN A 103 0.83 -7.26 -19.71
N LEU A 104 0.21 -6.65 -18.73
CA LEU A 104 -0.04 -7.23 -17.42
C LEU A 104 -1.48 -7.71 -17.36
N SER A 105 -1.68 -8.94 -16.90
CA SER A 105 -3.00 -9.44 -16.50
C SER A 105 -2.99 -9.84 -15.03
N TYR A 106 -4.10 -9.58 -14.34
CA TYR A 106 -4.26 -9.99 -12.96
C TYR A 106 -5.62 -10.65 -12.71
N SER A 107 -5.62 -11.64 -11.82
CA SER A 107 -6.81 -12.31 -11.33
C SER A 107 -6.72 -12.45 -9.82
N ALA A 108 -7.68 -11.88 -9.10
CA ALA A 108 -7.72 -11.86 -7.66
C ALA A 108 -9.00 -12.51 -7.11
N ASP A 109 -8.85 -13.28 -6.05
CA ASP A 109 -9.94 -13.75 -5.20
C ASP A 109 -9.78 -13.11 -3.82
N ALA A 110 -10.82 -12.44 -3.34
CA ALA A 110 -10.75 -11.71 -2.08
C ALA A 110 -11.98 -11.95 -1.21
N ASN A 111 -11.72 -12.08 0.09
CA ASN A 111 -12.71 -12.11 1.15
C ASN A 111 -12.66 -10.80 1.95
N VAL A 112 -13.81 -10.20 2.17
CA VAL A 112 -13.95 -8.95 2.90
C VAL A 112 -14.89 -9.16 4.06
N GLY A 113 -14.46 -8.79 5.27
CA GLY A 113 -15.21 -8.93 6.50
C GLY A 113 -15.47 -7.61 7.20
N GLY A 114 -16.36 -7.64 8.21
CA GLY A 114 -16.66 -6.46 9.03
C GLY A 114 -17.60 -5.45 8.39
N PRO A 115 -17.69 -4.21 8.95
CA PRO A 115 -18.60 -3.17 8.48
C PRO A 115 -18.47 -2.83 7.00
N VAL A 116 -17.26 -2.87 6.43
CA VAL A 116 -17.03 -2.57 5.02
C VAL A 116 -17.71 -3.59 4.10
N ALA A 117 -17.88 -4.85 4.51
CA ALA A 117 -18.61 -5.85 3.72
C ALA A 117 -20.09 -5.49 3.54
N GLY A 118 -20.66 -4.74 4.49
CA GLY A 118 -22.07 -4.32 4.46
C GLY A 118 -22.42 -3.30 3.38
N VAL A 119 -21.42 -2.64 2.74
CA VAL A 119 -21.69 -1.70 1.63
C VAL A 119 -22.02 -2.41 0.30
N GLY A 120 -21.84 -3.72 0.25
CA GLY A 120 -22.17 -4.55 -0.90
C GLY A 120 -20.99 -4.77 -1.84
N GLN A 121 -20.93 -6.01 -2.33
CA GLN A 121 -19.83 -6.52 -3.16
C GLN A 121 -19.58 -5.68 -4.43
N ARG A 122 -20.65 -5.18 -5.07
CA ARG A 122 -20.53 -4.38 -6.29
C ARG A 122 -19.76 -3.07 -6.05
N MET A 123 -20.02 -2.40 -4.92
CA MET A 123 -19.33 -1.16 -4.56
C MET A 123 -17.88 -1.41 -4.20
N ILE A 124 -17.62 -2.48 -3.44
CA ILE A 124 -16.25 -2.88 -3.07
C ILE A 124 -15.44 -3.19 -4.34
N SER A 125 -16.00 -3.97 -5.28
CA SER A 125 -15.34 -4.31 -6.55
C SER A 125 -15.04 -3.08 -7.40
N ALA A 126 -15.95 -2.10 -7.45
CA ALA A 126 -15.73 -0.86 -8.19
C ALA A 126 -14.59 -0.02 -7.60
N VAL A 127 -14.49 0.05 -6.27
CA VAL A 127 -13.38 0.74 -5.57
C VAL A 127 -12.07 0.00 -5.79
N ALA A 128 -12.05 -1.32 -5.63
CA ALA A 128 -10.86 -2.14 -5.84
C ALA A 128 -10.32 -2.02 -7.27
N LYS A 129 -11.20 -2.03 -8.27
CA LYS A 129 -10.81 -1.80 -9.67
C LYS A 129 -10.19 -0.41 -9.86
N ARG A 130 -10.80 0.64 -9.32
CA ARG A 130 -10.24 2.00 -9.40
C ARG A 130 -8.87 2.10 -8.74
N MET A 131 -8.68 1.46 -7.59
CA MET A 131 -7.37 1.45 -6.90
C MET A 131 -6.32 0.72 -7.75
N ALA A 132 -6.69 -0.40 -8.39
CA ALA A 132 -5.80 -1.11 -9.31
C ALA A 132 -5.43 -0.23 -10.52
N ASP A 133 -6.40 0.43 -11.15
CA ASP A 133 -6.18 1.33 -12.27
C ASP A 133 -5.23 2.49 -11.87
N GLN A 134 -5.43 3.10 -10.69
CA GLN A 134 -4.55 4.14 -10.14
C GLN A 134 -3.14 3.64 -9.85
N PHE A 135 -3.02 2.43 -9.30
CA PHE A 135 -1.75 1.80 -9.02
C PHE A 135 -0.94 1.56 -10.29
N PHE A 136 -1.55 0.93 -11.31
CA PHE A 136 -0.85 0.66 -12.56
C PHE A 136 -0.50 1.93 -13.32
N SER A 137 -1.34 2.96 -13.29
CA SER A 137 -0.99 4.27 -13.85
C SER A 137 0.22 4.88 -13.13
N ALA A 138 0.29 4.80 -11.81
CA ALA A 138 1.42 5.32 -11.05
C ALA A 138 2.71 4.52 -11.31
N VAL A 139 2.61 3.21 -11.48
CA VAL A 139 3.75 2.36 -11.88
C VAL A 139 4.24 2.74 -13.28
N ASP A 140 3.34 3.00 -14.21
CA ASP A 140 3.68 3.41 -15.57
C ASP A 140 4.37 4.78 -15.60
N ASP A 141 3.90 5.73 -14.78
CA ASP A 141 4.55 7.03 -14.58
C ASP A 141 5.98 6.90 -14.04
N GLU A 142 6.22 5.95 -13.12
CA GLU A 142 7.58 5.63 -12.62
C GLU A 142 8.46 5.00 -13.71
N LEU A 143 7.91 4.10 -14.51
CA LEU A 143 8.62 3.45 -15.60
C LEU A 143 9.01 4.43 -16.71
N THR A 144 8.17 5.40 -17.02
CA THR A 144 8.41 6.43 -18.04
C THR A 144 9.24 7.61 -17.53
N GLY A 145 9.49 7.69 -16.22
CA GLY A 145 10.18 8.81 -15.59
C GLY A 145 9.32 10.08 -15.51
N ALA A 146 8.02 9.97 -15.68
CA ALA A 146 7.09 11.09 -15.55
C ALA A 146 7.02 11.60 -14.10
N THR A 147 7.36 10.75 -13.14
CA THR A 147 7.59 11.14 -11.74
C THR A 147 9.07 11.45 -11.56
N ALA A 148 9.50 12.64 -11.91
CA ALA A 148 10.86 13.10 -11.63
C ALA A 148 11.11 13.02 -10.11
N PRO A 149 12.21 12.42 -9.62
CA PRO A 149 12.55 12.50 -8.21
C PRO A 149 12.78 13.99 -7.92
N LEU A 150 12.07 14.55 -6.95
CA LEU A 150 12.46 15.81 -6.32
C LEU A 150 13.80 15.52 -5.63
N GLN A 151 14.90 15.76 -6.36
CA GLN A 151 16.22 15.85 -5.74
C GLN A 151 16.13 16.97 -4.70
N PRO A 152 16.49 16.73 -3.43
CA PRO A 152 16.71 17.83 -2.51
C PRO A 152 17.85 18.68 -3.09
N ALA A 153 17.51 19.90 -3.51
CA ALA A 153 18.50 20.88 -3.87
C ALA A 153 19.33 21.23 -2.64
N GLY A 154 20.62 20.90 -2.68
CA GLY A 154 21.62 21.50 -1.80
C GLY A 154 22.11 20.59 -0.67
N ALA A 155 23.22 19.92 -0.91
CA ALA A 155 24.36 19.88 -0.01
C ALA A 155 25.58 19.52 -0.86
N ALA A 156 26.30 20.55 -1.27
CA ALA A 156 27.70 20.41 -1.66
C ALA A 156 28.52 20.30 -0.37
N ASP A 157 29.58 19.48 -0.46
CA ASP A 157 30.75 19.41 0.40
C ASP A 157 30.58 19.06 1.90
N ASP A 158 30.97 17.84 2.26
CA ASP A 158 32.27 17.62 2.91
C ASP A 158 32.61 16.13 3.03
N ALA A 159 33.85 15.83 2.66
CA ALA A 159 34.43 14.51 2.77
C ALA A 159 34.79 14.19 4.23
N ALA A 160 34.57 12.96 4.68
CA ALA A 160 35.54 12.13 5.34
C ALA A 160 34.90 10.94 6.10
N SER A 161 35.25 9.74 5.64
CA SER A 161 35.67 8.56 6.41
C SER A 161 35.00 8.27 7.75
N SER A 162 34.27 7.12 7.80
CA SER A 162 34.62 6.02 8.72
C SER A 162 33.66 4.84 8.57
N ALA A 163 34.23 3.70 8.29
CA ALA A 163 33.57 2.40 8.31
C ALA A 163 33.23 2.00 9.75
N VAL A 164 32.00 1.57 10.00
CA VAL A 164 31.67 0.66 11.10
C VAL A 164 30.52 -0.26 10.68
N ALA A 165 30.71 -1.52 11.00
CA ALA A 165 29.91 -2.68 10.66
C ALA A 165 28.45 -2.67 11.14
N GLY A 166 27.56 -3.16 10.29
CA GLY A 166 26.53 -4.17 10.57
C GLY A 166 25.48 -3.91 11.65
N THR A 167 24.34 -3.39 11.23
CA THR A 167 23.05 -3.78 11.83
C THR A 167 22.02 -3.64 10.71
N GLN A 168 21.37 -4.75 10.34
CA GLN A 168 20.27 -4.71 9.38
C GLN A 168 19.10 -3.95 10.02
N ALA A 169 19.01 -2.65 9.74
CA ALA A 169 17.87 -1.85 10.12
C ALA A 169 16.76 -2.11 9.10
N ALA A 170 15.56 -2.43 9.58
CA ALA A 170 14.36 -2.48 8.78
C ALA A 170 14.19 -1.14 8.04
N THR A 171 14.19 -1.19 6.71
CA THR A 171 14.08 0.02 5.90
C THR A 171 12.60 0.34 5.73
N THR A 172 12.13 1.37 6.44
CA THR A 172 10.76 1.90 6.29
C THR A 172 10.72 2.89 5.14
N TYR A 173 9.90 2.63 4.14
CA TYR A 173 9.67 3.54 3.01
C TYR A 173 8.42 4.37 3.25
N LEU A 174 8.59 5.68 3.41
CA LEU A 174 7.50 6.64 3.57
C LEU A 174 7.22 7.33 2.24
N PRO A 175 5.98 7.33 1.74
CA PRO A 175 5.64 8.08 0.53
C PRO A 175 5.70 9.59 0.77
N ALA A 176 6.27 10.34 -0.17
CA ALA A 176 6.26 11.79 -0.13
C ALA A 176 4.83 12.33 -0.33
N PRO A 177 4.40 13.39 0.38
CA PRO A 177 3.07 13.95 0.22
C PRO A 177 2.91 14.58 -1.17
N ARG A 178 1.97 14.06 -1.96
CA ARG A 178 1.54 14.70 -3.21
C ARG A 178 0.73 15.94 -2.85
N ARG A 179 1.19 17.13 -3.24
CA ARG A 179 0.40 18.36 -3.21
C ARG A 179 -0.71 18.25 -4.26
N ASN A 180 -1.92 17.97 -3.84
CA ASN A 180 -3.10 18.30 -4.63
C ASN A 180 -3.36 19.80 -4.49
N GLU A 181 -2.85 20.58 -5.42
CA GLU A 181 -3.28 21.96 -5.60
C GLU A 181 -4.60 21.97 -6.38
N LEU A 182 -5.71 21.91 -5.67
CA LEU A 182 -7.04 22.22 -6.22
C LEU A 182 -8.02 22.58 -5.09
N PHE A 183 -7.74 23.70 -4.38
CA PHE A 183 -8.80 24.49 -3.73
C PHE A 183 -8.34 25.94 -3.63
N PRO A 184 -9.13 26.91 -4.09
CA PRO A 184 -8.85 28.33 -3.88
C PRO A 184 -9.01 28.67 -2.39
N THR A 185 -7.99 29.32 -1.86
CA THR A 185 -7.93 29.88 -0.51
C THR A 185 -8.76 31.15 -0.45
N ASP A 186 -9.97 31.07 0.12
CA ASP A 186 -10.65 32.21 0.69
C ASP A 186 -11.61 31.75 1.79
N ALA A 187 -11.15 31.76 3.04
CA ALA A 187 -12.01 31.93 4.21
C ALA A 187 -11.15 32.24 5.45
N ARG A 188 -11.49 33.32 6.07
CA ARG A 188 -10.93 34.01 7.23
C ARG A 188 -10.90 33.16 8.50
N PRO A 189 -10.02 33.44 9.47
CA PRO A 189 -9.88 32.67 10.69
C PRO A 189 -11.01 32.99 11.68
N VAL A 190 -11.66 31.96 12.19
CA VAL A 190 -12.45 32.06 13.42
C VAL A 190 -11.73 31.26 14.51
N LEU A 191 -11.15 32.00 15.43
CA LEU A 191 -10.68 31.54 16.72
C LEU A 191 -11.87 31.04 17.55
N LEU A 192 -11.83 29.81 18.02
CA LEU A 192 -12.55 29.37 19.22
C LEU A 192 -11.72 28.33 19.97
N ALA A 193 -11.18 28.81 21.09
CA ALA A 193 -10.59 28.02 22.15
C ALA A 193 -11.69 27.26 22.92
N GLY A 194 -11.37 26.07 23.43
CA GLY A 194 -12.26 25.34 24.36
C GLY A 194 -11.83 23.92 24.53
N VAL A 195 -10.93 23.66 25.46
CA VAL A 195 -11.04 22.84 26.67
C VAL A 195 -11.77 21.50 26.51
N GLY A 196 -11.08 20.40 26.82
CA GLY A 196 -11.69 19.10 27.02
C GLY A 196 -10.69 17.97 27.07
N GLY A 197 -9.83 17.97 28.11
CA GLY A 197 -9.01 16.82 28.45
C GLY A 197 -9.84 15.72 29.13
N ALA A 198 -9.23 14.52 29.18
CA ALA A 198 -9.62 13.36 29.98
C ALA A 198 -10.84 12.57 29.48
N VAL A 199 -10.56 11.49 28.74
CA VAL A 199 -11.01 10.11 29.01
C VAL A 199 -10.11 9.15 28.23
N ILE A 200 -8.93 8.86 28.74
CA ILE A 200 -8.13 7.69 28.35
C ILE A 200 -7.80 6.97 29.65
N ALA A 201 -8.67 6.09 30.06
CA ALA A 201 -8.39 4.98 30.97
C ALA A 201 -9.72 4.27 31.22
N LEU A 202 -9.91 3.11 30.54
CA LEU A 202 -10.76 2.00 30.96
C LEU A 202 -11.23 1.17 29.74
N LEU A 203 -10.33 0.47 29.06
CA LEU A 203 -10.65 -0.70 28.23
C LEU A 203 -9.41 -1.59 28.02
N GLY A 204 -8.61 -1.77 29.07
CA GLY A 204 -7.45 -2.68 29.10
C GLY A 204 -7.69 -3.99 29.87
N ALA A 205 -8.93 -4.36 30.23
CA ALA A 205 -9.16 -5.46 31.16
C ALA A 205 -10.05 -6.61 30.64
N ALA A 206 -10.40 -6.66 29.38
CA ALA A 206 -11.33 -7.69 28.86
C ALA A 206 -10.69 -8.78 27.97
N VAL A 207 -9.43 -8.70 27.59
CA VAL A 207 -8.76 -9.71 26.71
C VAL A 207 -7.90 -10.69 27.49
N GLY A 208 -7.57 -10.44 28.76
CA GLY A 208 -6.76 -11.34 29.60
C GLY A 208 -7.50 -12.53 30.21
N GLY A 209 -8.82 -12.54 30.20
CA GLY A 209 -9.63 -13.53 30.92
C GLY A 209 -10.06 -14.78 30.16
N TRP A 210 -9.89 -14.83 28.84
CA TRP A 210 -10.39 -15.95 28.02
C TRP A 210 -9.36 -17.05 27.75
N LEU A 211 -8.07 -16.77 27.87
CA LEU A 211 -7.02 -17.77 27.67
C LEU A 211 -6.77 -18.66 28.92
N ALA A 212 -7.25 -18.30 30.10
CA ALA A 212 -6.99 -19.06 31.32
C ALA A 212 -8.02 -20.16 31.64
N ARG A 213 -9.03 -20.38 30.80
CA ARG A 213 -10.08 -21.40 31.04
C ARG A 213 -10.06 -22.61 30.11
N ARG A 214 -9.03 -22.82 29.29
CA ARG A 214 -8.93 -24.01 28.43
C ARG A 214 -7.76 -24.94 28.77
N GLY A 215 -7.36 -24.94 30.03
CA GLY A 215 -6.34 -25.87 30.58
C GLY A 215 -6.83 -26.49 31.88
N ARG A 216 -7.87 -27.34 31.81
CA ARG A 216 -8.17 -28.40 32.76
C ARG A 216 -9.04 -29.46 32.10
#